data_8e0ff564cd79d9c68a572a917341db41
#
_entry.id   8e0ff564cd79d9c68a572a917341db41
#
_cell.length_a   1.000
_cell.length_b   1.000
_cell.length_c   1.000
_cell.angle_alpha   90.00
_cell.angle_beta   90.00
_cell.angle_gamma   90.00
#
_symmetry.space_group_name_H-M   'P 1'
#
loop_
_entity.id
_entity.type
_entity.pdbx_description
1 polymer ?
#
loop_
_entity_poly.entity_id
_entity_poly.type
_entity_poly.pdbx_seq_one_letter_code
_entity_poly.pdbx_strand_id
1 'polypeptide(L)'
;MVNIYSIIKNLLIIIPLFFLISCGDSGGKVSKGHRDAIKQECVDTSDSKACGLEVRTNFIADGNDYITLDELDKDQTRKVKMECVRSKKFGLEAYNNCLEDYKTATLDGTLFTNLLAKKPKSNIEKLESLTVRIDIVEKGKDGKIFFIGGGSGVILDRKLVATNCHVALVALKKPDRAIVIKKINKDDYAVANIYKKAEEHDICILKKVEDSEFKFEMNPVKKLTKIIKLKKGQYVRSLGTPENLEGHTSQGEIQYLGTAGKSGRTKYGDYVIADDTKIIEHSATIAGGSSGGPLFDKDGNLIGLNTFGNDVWNFSVSADHIKELLNK
;
A
#
# COMPACT_ATOMS: atom_id res chain seq x y z
N MET A 1 12.90 -30.36 -6.44
CA MET A 1 12.95 -28.91 -6.11
C MET A 1 13.66 -28.22 -7.25
N VAL A 2 12.94 -27.42 -8.05
CA VAL A 2 13.53 -26.65 -9.14
C VAL A 2 14.38 -25.54 -8.51
N ASN A 3 15.60 -25.38 -8.97
CA ASN A 3 16.53 -24.36 -8.45
C ASN A 3 16.04 -22.95 -8.87
N ILE A 4 15.26 -22.32 -7.99
CA ILE A 4 14.67 -20.99 -8.19
C ILE A 4 15.76 -19.92 -8.40
N TYR A 5 16.98 -20.14 -7.94
CA TYR A 5 18.12 -19.22 -8.10
C TYR A 5 18.51 -18.97 -9.55
N SER A 6 18.40 -19.99 -10.42
CA SER A 6 18.66 -19.82 -11.85
C SER A 6 17.63 -18.93 -12.56
N ILE A 7 16.46 -18.75 -11.96
CA ILE A 7 15.32 -18.03 -12.53
C ILE A 7 15.48 -16.54 -12.36
N ILE A 8 16.06 -16.11 -11.25
CA ILE A 8 16.17 -14.69 -10.86
C ILE A 8 17.25 -13.95 -11.65
N LYS A 9 18.31 -14.64 -12.07
CA LYS A 9 19.38 -14.06 -12.93
C LYS A 9 18.85 -13.47 -14.24
N ASN A 10 17.76 -14.03 -14.79
CA ASN A 10 17.13 -13.58 -16.02
C ASN A 10 16.13 -12.43 -15.85
N LEU A 11 15.81 -12.04 -14.61
CA LEU A 11 14.87 -10.96 -14.31
C LEU A 11 15.46 -9.56 -14.60
N LEU A 12 16.78 -9.42 -14.52
CA LEU A 12 17.48 -8.13 -14.67
C LEU A 12 17.50 -7.59 -16.13
N ILE A 13 17.17 -8.41 -17.13
CA ILE A 13 17.34 -8.04 -18.55
C ILE A 13 16.02 -7.59 -19.22
N ILE A 14 14.85 -7.81 -18.60
CA ILE A 14 13.55 -7.65 -19.30
C ILE A 14 12.69 -6.50 -18.76
N ILE A 15 13.06 -5.86 -17.66
CA ILE A 15 12.21 -4.84 -17.00
C ILE A 15 12.19 -3.44 -17.67
N PRO A 16 13.16 -2.99 -18.51
CA PRO A 16 13.09 -1.63 -19.05
C PRO A 16 12.08 -1.40 -20.17
N LEU A 17 11.49 -2.42 -20.79
CA LEU A 17 10.79 -2.21 -22.07
C LEU A 17 9.25 -2.34 -22.03
N PHE A 18 8.64 -2.64 -20.89
CA PHE A 18 7.18 -2.84 -20.84
C PHE A 18 6.39 -1.79 -20.04
N PHE A 19 7.03 -0.69 -19.66
CA PHE A 19 6.33 0.39 -18.90
C PHE A 19 5.65 1.46 -19.77
N LEU A 20 5.51 1.26 -21.08
CA LEU A 20 4.92 2.26 -21.97
C LEU A 20 3.52 1.93 -22.51
N ILE A 21 2.92 0.80 -22.17
CA ILE A 21 1.54 0.55 -22.60
C ILE A 21 0.79 -0.15 -21.45
N SER A 22 0.38 0.62 -20.49
CA SER A 22 -0.83 0.37 -19.71
C SER A 22 -1.24 1.66 -19.01
N CYS A 23 -1.68 2.65 -19.77
CA CYS A 23 -2.81 3.45 -19.32
C CYS A 23 -4.04 2.53 -19.36
N GLY A 24 -3.99 1.45 -18.54
CA GLY A 24 -5.15 0.73 -18.16
C GLY A 24 -5.98 1.68 -17.33
N ASP A 25 -7.16 2.04 -17.82
CA ASP A 25 -8.26 2.62 -17.07
C ASP A 25 -8.28 2.04 -15.66
N SER A 26 -7.62 2.70 -14.73
CA SER A 26 -7.97 2.58 -13.32
C SER A 26 -9.32 3.29 -13.23
N GLY A 27 -10.40 2.50 -13.43
CA GLY A 27 -11.76 2.97 -13.52
C GLY A 27 -12.23 3.70 -12.26
N GLY A 28 -11.75 4.90 -12.07
CA GLY A 28 -12.47 5.88 -11.32
C GLY A 28 -13.80 6.03 -12.04
N LYS A 29 -14.90 5.68 -11.36
CA LYS A 29 -16.23 5.79 -11.95
C LYS A 29 -16.42 7.24 -12.37
N VAL A 30 -16.23 7.48 -13.67
CA VAL A 30 -16.54 8.75 -14.31
C VAL A 30 -17.96 9.11 -13.89
N SER A 31 -18.20 10.33 -13.44
CA SER A 31 -19.53 10.75 -13.00
C SER A 31 -20.56 10.43 -14.08
N LYS A 32 -21.80 10.17 -13.70
CA LYS A 32 -22.85 9.85 -14.66
C LYS A 32 -22.97 10.95 -15.71
N GLY A 33 -22.93 12.24 -15.29
CA GLY A 33 -22.98 13.39 -16.19
C GLY A 33 -21.82 13.43 -17.18
N HIS A 34 -20.62 13.12 -16.77
CA HIS A 34 -19.45 13.07 -17.64
C HIS A 34 -19.53 11.93 -18.67
N ARG A 35 -20.02 10.75 -18.28
CA ARG A 35 -20.24 9.64 -19.22
C ARG A 35 -21.34 9.97 -20.23
N ASP A 36 -22.37 10.67 -19.78
CA ASP A 36 -23.49 11.05 -20.63
C ASP A 36 -23.04 12.14 -21.62
N ALA A 37 -22.23 13.13 -21.20
CA ALA A 37 -21.64 14.13 -22.08
C ALA A 37 -20.73 13.50 -23.16
N ILE A 38 -19.80 12.62 -22.77
CA ILE A 38 -18.93 11.90 -23.72
C ILE A 38 -19.76 11.09 -24.72
N LYS A 39 -20.81 10.40 -24.26
CA LYS A 39 -21.69 9.64 -25.15
C LYS A 39 -22.46 10.53 -26.12
N GLN A 40 -22.91 11.69 -25.65
CA GLN A 40 -23.74 12.59 -26.48
C GLN A 40 -22.91 13.32 -27.55
N GLU A 41 -21.65 13.72 -27.21
CA GLU A 41 -20.81 14.51 -28.10
C GLU A 41 -19.89 13.68 -28.99
N CYS A 42 -19.52 12.45 -28.56
CA CYS A 42 -18.54 11.63 -29.25
C CYS A 42 -19.12 10.44 -30.05
N VAL A 43 -20.44 10.36 -30.20
CA VAL A 43 -21.11 9.21 -30.86
C VAL A 43 -20.69 9.03 -32.33
N ASP A 44 -20.42 10.13 -33.05
CA ASP A 44 -20.17 10.12 -34.49
C ASP A 44 -18.71 10.45 -34.89
N THR A 45 -17.77 10.39 -33.99
CA THR A 45 -16.38 10.73 -34.30
C THR A 45 -15.52 9.49 -34.61
N SER A 46 -14.68 9.61 -35.62
CA SER A 46 -13.75 8.56 -36.06
C SER A 46 -12.65 8.27 -35.00
N ASP A 47 -12.41 9.18 -34.06
CA ASP A 47 -11.51 9.02 -32.93
C ASP A 47 -12.23 9.36 -31.62
N SER A 48 -12.97 8.38 -31.11
CA SER A 48 -13.74 8.52 -29.85
C SER A 48 -12.87 8.78 -28.63
N LYS A 49 -11.57 8.45 -28.69
CA LYS A 49 -10.63 8.65 -27.59
C LYS A 49 -10.13 10.09 -27.51
N ALA A 50 -9.80 10.68 -28.68
CA ALA A 50 -9.42 12.09 -28.78
C ALA A 50 -10.60 13.01 -28.43
N CYS A 51 -11.78 12.71 -28.95
CA CYS A 51 -13.03 13.43 -28.63
C CYS A 51 -13.35 13.33 -27.13
N GLY A 52 -13.26 12.14 -26.55
CA GLY A 52 -13.49 11.96 -25.11
C GLY A 52 -12.52 12.75 -24.23
N LEU A 53 -11.29 12.97 -24.69
CA LEU A 53 -10.30 13.81 -24.01
C LEU A 53 -10.66 15.29 -24.11
N GLU A 54 -11.11 15.75 -25.30
CA GLU A 54 -11.52 17.13 -25.54
C GLU A 54 -12.79 17.48 -24.75
N VAL A 55 -13.81 16.64 -24.80
CA VAL A 55 -15.04 16.80 -23.98
C VAL A 55 -14.69 16.84 -22.50
N ARG A 56 -13.78 16.03 -22.07
CA ARG A 56 -13.29 16.01 -20.68
C ARG A 56 -12.60 17.32 -20.31
N THR A 57 -11.77 17.87 -21.20
CA THR A 57 -11.07 19.12 -20.99
C THR A 57 -12.06 20.29 -20.89
N ASN A 58 -13.05 20.33 -21.78
CA ASN A 58 -14.10 21.36 -21.77
C ASN A 58 -14.99 21.24 -20.53
N PHE A 59 -15.33 20.02 -20.12
CA PHE A 59 -16.12 19.77 -18.91
C PHE A 59 -15.41 20.24 -17.63
N ILE A 60 -14.08 20.16 -17.60
CA ILE A 60 -13.23 20.72 -16.54
C ILE A 60 -13.28 22.25 -16.57
N ALA A 61 -13.14 22.85 -17.75
CA ALA A 61 -13.20 24.30 -17.94
C ALA A 61 -14.54 24.91 -17.48
N ASP A 62 -15.64 24.15 -17.60
CA ASP A 62 -16.97 24.53 -17.13
C ASP A 62 -17.19 24.32 -15.61
N GLY A 63 -16.13 23.92 -14.87
CA GLY A 63 -16.20 23.71 -13.43
C GLY A 63 -16.89 22.41 -12.99
N ASN A 64 -17.14 21.51 -13.93
CA ASN A 64 -17.89 20.27 -13.70
C ASN A 64 -17.00 19.03 -13.49
N ASP A 65 -15.68 19.17 -13.61
CA ASP A 65 -14.74 18.05 -13.49
C ASP A 65 -13.64 18.33 -12.46
N TYR A 66 -12.66 17.43 -12.37
CA TYR A 66 -11.58 17.53 -11.40
C TYR A 66 -10.72 18.76 -11.61
N ILE A 67 -10.32 19.39 -10.51
CA ILE A 67 -9.34 20.47 -10.52
C ILE A 67 -8.02 19.99 -11.13
N THR A 68 -7.41 20.82 -11.98
CA THR A 68 -6.11 20.53 -12.56
C THR A 68 -5.00 20.70 -11.51
N LEU A 69 -4.05 19.78 -11.54
CA LEU A 69 -2.89 19.77 -10.64
C LEU A 69 -1.58 19.98 -11.42
N ASP A 70 -1.67 20.65 -12.59
CA ASP A 70 -0.53 20.80 -13.53
C ASP A 70 0.59 21.67 -12.97
N GLU A 71 0.30 22.50 -11.96
CA GLU A 71 1.28 23.32 -11.24
C GLU A 71 2.11 22.52 -10.23
N LEU A 72 1.71 21.27 -9.95
CA LEU A 72 2.38 20.38 -9.04
C LEU A 72 3.28 19.41 -9.80
N ASP A 73 4.42 19.06 -9.26
CA ASP A 73 5.21 17.95 -9.78
C ASP A 73 4.48 16.60 -9.61
N LYS A 74 5.02 15.54 -10.23
CA LYS A 74 4.39 14.22 -10.21
C LYS A 74 4.20 13.66 -8.80
N ASP A 75 5.16 13.90 -7.91
CA ASP A 75 5.11 13.39 -6.52
C ASP A 75 4.12 14.20 -5.68
N GLN A 76 4.09 15.51 -5.85
CA GLN A 76 3.13 16.42 -5.22
C GLN A 76 1.70 16.10 -5.68
N THR A 77 1.47 16.01 -6.99
CA THR A 77 0.18 15.64 -7.60
C THR A 77 -0.35 14.33 -7.02
N ARG A 78 0.52 13.33 -6.92
CA ARG A 78 0.18 12.03 -6.37
C ARG A 78 -0.21 12.11 -4.90
N LYS A 79 0.56 12.84 -4.08
CA LYS A 79 0.26 13.04 -2.65
C LYS A 79 -1.09 13.71 -2.45
N VAL A 80 -1.36 14.80 -3.17
CA VAL A 80 -2.64 15.52 -3.11
C VAL A 80 -3.80 14.59 -3.46
N LYS A 81 -3.72 13.84 -4.56
CA LYS A 81 -4.77 12.88 -4.96
C LYS A 81 -5.02 11.80 -3.91
N MET A 82 -3.97 11.31 -3.26
CA MET A 82 -4.12 10.27 -2.23
C MET A 82 -4.75 10.80 -0.94
N GLU A 83 -4.39 11.99 -0.50
CA GLU A 83 -5.01 12.60 0.67
C GLU A 83 -6.51 12.87 0.44
N CYS A 84 -6.89 13.23 -0.78
CA CYS A 84 -8.28 13.55 -1.13
C CYS A 84 -9.13 12.35 -1.55
N VAL A 85 -8.57 11.14 -1.67
CA VAL A 85 -9.32 9.97 -2.17
C VAL A 85 -10.60 9.68 -1.36
N ARG A 86 -10.58 9.96 -0.06
CA ARG A 86 -11.74 9.77 0.83
C ARG A 86 -12.89 10.72 0.55
N SER A 87 -12.60 11.90 0.02
CA SER A 87 -13.62 12.91 -0.28
C SER A 87 -14.49 12.51 -1.46
N LYS A 88 -14.02 11.56 -2.32
CA LYS A 88 -14.78 11.03 -3.47
C LYS A 88 -16.15 10.46 -3.10
N LYS A 89 -16.30 9.88 -1.91
CA LYS A 89 -17.55 9.31 -1.43
C LYS A 89 -18.65 10.36 -1.20
N PHE A 90 -18.26 11.60 -0.94
CA PHE A 90 -19.17 12.72 -0.69
C PHE A 90 -19.53 13.49 -1.98
N GLY A 91 -19.04 13.02 -3.15
CA GLY A 91 -19.31 13.60 -4.45
C GLY A 91 -18.11 14.34 -5.03
N LEU A 92 -18.30 14.79 -6.30
CA LEU A 92 -17.23 15.44 -7.06
C LEU A 92 -16.82 16.78 -6.45
N GLU A 93 -17.78 17.56 -6.00
CA GLU A 93 -17.54 18.86 -5.37
C GLU A 93 -16.66 18.72 -4.11
N ALA A 94 -16.99 17.81 -3.22
CA ALA A 94 -16.19 17.55 -2.02
C ALA A 94 -14.78 17.07 -2.35
N TYR A 95 -14.62 16.30 -3.42
CA TYR A 95 -13.31 15.85 -3.89
C TYR A 95 -12.52 17.02 -4.49
N ASN A 96 -13.14 17.88 -5.31
CA ASN A 96 -12.52 19.03 -5.90
C ASN A 96 -12.10 20.07 -4.84
N ASN A 97 -12.96 20.36 -3.87
CA ASN A 97 -12.62 21.25 -2.76
C ASN A 97 -11.38 20.73 -1.99
N CYS A 98 -11.35 19.44 -1.71
CA CYS A 98 -10.16 18.84 -1.08
C CYS A 98 -8.91 18.97 -1.95
N LEU A 99 -9.00 18.73 -3.26
CA LEU A 99 -7.87 18.86 -4.19
C LEU A 99 -7.34 20.30 -4.21
N GLU A 100 -8.23 21.31 -4.22
CA GLU A 100 -7.85 22.73 -4.23
C GLU A 100 -7.17 23.14 -2.93
N ASP A 101 -7.75 22.75 -1.78
CA ASP A 101 -7.17 23.03 -0.46
C ASP A 101 -5.76 22.45 -0.34
N TYR A 102 -5.57 21.20 -0.75
CA TYR A 102 -4.26 20.55 -0.69
C TYR A 102 -3.29 21.06 -1.76
N LYS A 103 -3.77 21.42 -2.96
CA LYS A 103 -2.96 22.07 -4.00
C LYS A 103 -2.42 23.39 -3.49
N THR A 104 -3.29 24.28 -3.02
CA THR A 104 -2.94 25.59 -2.48
C THR A 104 -1.95 25.47 -1.33
N ALA A 105 -2.26 24.60 -0.35
CA ALA A 105 -1.37 24.36 0.78
C ALA A 105 -0.02 23.70 0.39
N THR A 106 0.06 23.03 -0.74
CA THR A 106 1.30 22.48 -1.27
C THR A 106 2.14 23.55 -1.97
N LEU A 107 1.51 24.45 -2.74
CA LEU A 107 2.17 25.53 -3.48
C LEU A 107 2.69 26.63 -2.55
N ASP A 108 1.93 27.00 -1.53
CA ASP A 108 2.34 28.03 -0.56
C ASP A 108 3.22 27.48 0.58
N GLY A 109 3.44 26.17 0.63
CA GLY A 109 4.25 25.51 1.64
C GLY A 109 3.60 25.42 3.03
N THR A 110 2.37 25.92 3.22
CA THR A 110 1.70 25.93 4.53
C THR A 110 1.30 24.54 4.98
N LEU A 111 0.99 23.65 4.03
CA LEU A 111 0.71 22.24 4.33
C LEU A 111 1.89 21.57 5.04
N PHE A 112 3.10 21.82 4.56
CA PHE A 112 4.32 21.27 5.16
C PHE A 112 4.69 21.92 6.48
N THR A 113 4.53 23.25 6.59
CA THR A 113 4.90 23.98 7.81
C THR A 113 3.95 23.68 8.97
N ASN A 114 2.64 23.67 8.74
CA ASN A 114 1.66 23.42 9.81
C ASN A 114 1.58 21.94 10.22
N LEU A 115 1.74 21.02 9.27
CA LEU A 115 1.82 19.59 9.56
C LEU A 115 3.15 19.21 10.22
N LEU A 116 4.26 19.85 9.83
CA LEU A 116 5.59 19.60 10.41
C LEU A 116 5.77 20.25 11.78
N ALA A 117 5.14 21.40 12.04
CA ALA A 117 5.27 22.09 13.33
C ALA A 117 4.61 21.33 14.50
N LYS A 118 3.64 20.47 14.23
CA LYS A 118 2.93 19.66 15.24
C LYS A 118 3.35 18.20 15.31
N LYS A 119 4.21 17.72 14.40
CA LYS A 119 4.58 16.29 14.32
C LYS A 119 6.05 16.10 14.67
N PRO A 120 6.37 15.11 15.51
CA PRO A 120 7.77 14.75 15.73
C PRO A 120 8.39 14.38 14.38
N LYS A 121 9.56 14.93 14.09
CA LYS A 121 10.36 14.56 12.90
C LYS A 121 10.70 13.06 13.00
N SER A 122 9.82 12.20 12.50
CA SER A 122 10.19 10.81 12.29
C SER A 122 11.13 10.79 11.10
N ASN A 123 12.28 10.17 11.24
CA ASN A 123 13.21 9.95 10.15
C ASN A 123 12.54 8.94 9.17
N ILE A 124 11.86 9.46 8.14
CA ILE A 124 11.10 8.66 7.16
C ILE A 124 12.03 7.66 6.48
N GLU A 125 13.22 8.08 6.06
CA GLU A 125 14.20 7.21 5.42
C GLU A 125 14.55 6.01 6.30
N LYS A 126 14.64 6.23 7.61
CA LYS A 126 14.89 5.14 8.56
C LYS A 126 13.69 4.20 8.61
N LEU A 127 12.45 4.68 8.65
CA LEU A 127 11.25 3.84 8.68
C LEU A 127 11.08 3.10 7.34
N GLU A 128 11.39 3.72 6.22
CA GLU A 128 11.44 3.08 4.90
C GLU A 128 12.45 1.93 4.88
N SER A 129 13.63 2.12 5.50
CA SER A 129 14.64 1.06 5.57
C SER A 129 14.21 -0.18 6.38
N LEU A 130 13.16 -0.05 7.20
CA LEU A 130 12.54 -1.14 7.96
C LEU A 130 11.42 -1.84 7.20
N THR A 131 11.00 -1.26 6.07
CA THR A 131 9.85 -1.70 5.28
C THR A 131 10.33 -2.35 4.00
N VAL A 132 9.64 -3.40 3.56
CA VAL A 132 9.92 -4.09 2.30
C VAL A 132 8.66 -4.23 1.47
N ARG A 133 8.85 -4.34 0.17
CA ARG A 133 7.84 -4.81 -0.77
C ARG A 133 7.87 -6.34 -0.80
N ILE A 134 6.72 -6.95 -0.86
CA ILE A 134 6.54 -8.40 -1.05
C ILE A 134 5.91 -8.60 -2.42
N ASP A 135 6.59 -9.33 -3.29
CA ASP A 135 6.08 -9.74 -4.59
C ASP A 135 5.85 -11.26 -4.62
N ILE A 136 4.69 -11.67 -5.10
CA ILE A 136 4.43 -13.06 -5.43
C ILE A 136 4.62 -13.20 -6.94
N VAL A 137 5.55 -14.04 -7.34
CA VAL A 137 5.89 -14.28 -8.72
C VAL A 137 5.60 -15.72 -9.12
N GLU A 138 5.26 -15.96 -10.39
CA GLU A 138 4.99 -17.30 -10.95
C GLU A 138 5.85 -17.52 -12.18
N LYS A 139 6.47 -18.69 -12.28
CA LYS A 139 7.21 -19.10 -13.47
C LYS A 139 6.27 -19.69 -14.50
N GLY A 140 6.16 -19.09 -15.67
CA GLY A 140 5.42 -19.63 -16.81
C GLY A 140 6.12 -20.82 -17.45
N LYS A 141 5.37 -21.54 -18.29
CA LYS A 141 5.89 -22.72 -19.05
C LYS A 141 7.04 -22.34 -19.99
N ASP A 142 7.06 -21.12 -20.48
CA ASP A 142 8.12 -20.54 -21.33
C ASP A 142 9.35 -20.06 -20.54
N GLY A 143 9.35 -20.27 -19.22
CA GLY A 143 10.42 -19.85 -18.32
C GLY A 143 10.34 -18.40 -17.88
N LYS A 144 9.42 -17.60 -18.41
CA LYS A 144 9.23 -16.20 -17.98
C LYS A 144 8.63 -16.11 -16.59
N ILE A 145 8.97 -15.04 -15.90
CA ILE A 145 8.47 -14.73 -14.57
C ILE A 145 7.35 -13.69 -14.67
N PHE A 146 6.23 -14.00 -14.07
CA PHE A 146 5.06 -13.12 -14.03
C PHE A 146 4.80 -12.66 -12.59
N PHE A 147 4.50 -11.37 -12.44
CA PHE A 147 3.98 -10.83 -11.19
C PHE A 147 2.51 -11.25 -11.03
N ILE A 148 2.19 -11.87 -9.89
CA ILE A 148 0.85 -12.38 -9.60
C ILE A 148 0.11 -11.48 -8.63
N GLY A 149 0.83 -10.85 -7.74
CA GLY A 149 0.31 -9.97 -6.70
C GLY A 149 1.36 -9.71 -5.65
N GLY A 150 1.03 -8.91 -4.67
CA GLY A 150 1.98 -8.60 -3.63
C GLY A 150 1.39 -7.72 -2.54
N GLY A 151 2.27 -7.21 -1.72
CA GLY A 151 1.97 -6.35 -0.59
C GLY A 151 3.25 -5.76 -0.01
N SER A 152 3.21 -5.53 1.25
CA SER A 152 4.30 -4.96 2.01
C SER A 152 4.71 -5.87 3.17
N GLY A 153 5.84 -5.58 3.78
CA GLY A 153 6.30 -6.27 4.96
C GLY A 153 7.18 -5.39 5.83
N VAL A 154 7.46 -5.85 7.03
CA VAL A 154 8.35 -5.17 7.97
C VAL A 154 9.45 -6.11 8.44
N ILE A 155 10.68 -5.61 8.45
CA ILE A 155 11.87 -6.37 8.85
C ILE A 155 11.88 -6.51 10.37
N LEU A 156 11.81 -7.75 10.87
CA LEU A 156 11.83 -8.08 12.30
C LEU A 156 13.24 -8.33 12.82
N ASP A 157 14.06 -9.00 12.02
CA ASP A 157 15.48 -9.24 12.27
C ASP A 157 16.25 -9.40 10.95
N ARG A 158 17.51 -9.84 11.01
CA ARG A 158 18.38 -9.98 9.83
C ARG A 158 17.90 -11.03 8.81
N LYS A 159 16.91 -11.87 9.16
CA LYS A 159 16.45 -12.99 8.34
C LYS A 159 14.93 -13.04 8.24
N LEU A 160 14.19 -12.34 9.11
CA LEU A 160 12.75 -12.47 9.25
C LEU A 160 12.01 -11.18 8.86
N VAL A 161 10.93 -11.34 8.14
CA VAL A 161 10.00 -10.29 7.74
C VAL A 161 8.60 -10.69 8.16
N ALA A 162 7.85 -9.79 8.80
CA ALA A 162 6.42 -9.97 9.00
C ALA A 162 5.63 -9.38 7.84
N THR A 163 4.58 -10.07 7.46
CA THR A 163 3.57 -9.61 6.49
C THR A 163 2.21 -10.22 6.82
N ASN A 164 1.17 -9.86 6.08
CA ASN A 164 -0.11 -10.54 6.21
C ASN A 164 -0.10 -11.93 5.55
N CYS A 165 -0.86 -12.87 6.12
CA CYS A 165 -0.99 -14.19 5.54
C CYS A 165 -1.75 -14.16 4.22
N HIS A 166 -2.76 -13.31 4.05
CA HIS A 166 -3.48 -13.20 2.78
C HIS A 166 -2.57 -12.75 1.63
N VAL A 167 -1.43 -12.08 1.91
CA VAL A 167 -0.39 -11.76 0.91
C VAL A 167 0.47 -12.99 0.63
N ALA A 168 1.06 -13.58 1.67
CA ALA A 168 2.07 -14.62 1.54
C ALA A 168 1.51 -15.97 1.05
N LEU A 169 0.31 -16.36 1.50
CA LEU A 169 -0.30 -17.66 1.17
C LEU A 169 -0.67 -17.79 -0.31
N VAL A 170 -0.73 -16.71 -1.07
CA VAL A 170 -0.91 -16.75 -2.53
C VAL A 170 0.21 -17.57 -3.20
N ALA A 171 1.42 -17.54 -2.63
CA ALA A 171 2.54 -18.34 -3.12
C ALA A 171 2.32 -19.85 -2.99
N LEU A 172 1.58 -20.30 -1.97
CA LEU A 172 1.32 -21.72 -1.75
C LEU A 172 0.26 -22.32 -2.68
N LYS A 173 -0.48 -21.48 -3.41
CA LYS A 173 -1.56 -21.96 -4.32
C LYS A 173 -1.03 -22.71 -5.53
N LYS A 174 0.25 -22.54 -5.90
CA LYS A 174 0.90 -23.24 -7.02
C LYS A 174 2.39 -23.45 -6.73
N PRO A 175 2.95 -24.60 -7.16
CA PRO A 175 4.36 -24.95 -6.90
C PRO A 175 5.37 -24.05 -7.65
N ASP A 176 4.93 -23.43 -8.74
CA ASP A 176 5.77 -22.53 -9.58
C ASP A 176 5.79 -21.10 -9.07
N ARG A 177 5.19 -20.82 -7.91
CA ARG A 177 5.19 -19.50 -7.27
C ARG A 177 6.29 -19.35 -6.24
N ALA A 178 6.81 -18.15 -6.14
CA ALA A 178 7.79 -17.77 -5.13
C ALA A 178 7.44 -16.43 -4.47
N ILE A 179 7.91 -16.27 -3.23
CA ILE A 179 7.85 -15.01 -2.50
C ILE A 179 9.18 -14.30 -2.70
N VAL A 180 9.12 -13.06 -3.19
CA VAL A 180 10.28 -12.18 -3.34
C VAL A 180 10.12 -11.00 -2.39
N ILE A 181 11.15 -10.74 -1.59
CA ILE A 181 11.26 -9.56 -0.73
C ILE A 181 12.14 -8.54 -1.46
N LYS A 182 11.66 -7.32 -1.65
CA LYS A 182 12.38 -6.23 -2.29
C LYS A 182 12.52 -5.05 -1.34
N LYS A 183 13.70 -4.43 -1.28
CA LYS A 183 13.88 -3.15 -0.57
C LYS A 183 13.14 -2.03 -1.29
N ILE A 184 12.53 -1.15 -0.50
CA ILE A 184 11.87 0.05 -1.01
C ILE A 184 12.89 0.94 -1.73
N ASN A 185 12.51 1.40 -2.94
CA ASN A 185 13.33 2.29 -3.79
C ASN A 185 14.74 1.76 -4.13
N LYS A 186 14.95 0.44 -4.11
CA LYS A 186 16.22 -0.21 -4.48
C LYS A 186 15.97 -1.48 -5.28
N ASP A 187 16.94 -1.87 -6.07
CA ASP A 187 16.89 -3.13 -6.82
C ASP A 187 17.47 -4.32 -6.05
N ASP A 188 17.51 -4.20 -4.72
CA ASP A 188 17.91 -5.28 -3.82
C ASP A 188 16.71 -6.17 -3.50
N TYR A 189 16.82 -7.46 -3.77
CA TYR A 189 15.76 -8.42 -3.47
C TYR A 189 16.32 -9.75 -2.97
N ALA A 190 15.46 -10.53 -2.31
CA ALA A 190 15.77 -11.88 -1.86
C ALA A 190 14.55 -12.78 -1.97
N VAL A 191 14.77 -14.07 -2.16
CA VAL A 191 13.72 -15.09 -2.05
C VAL A 191 13.45 -15.39 -0.58
N ALA A 192 12.19 -15.64 -0.24
CA ALA A 192 11.80 -16.01 1.10
C ALA A 192 10.81 -17.18 1.10
N ASN A 193 10.78 -17.89 2.23
CA ASN A 193 9.79 -18.92 2.52
C ASN A 193 8.96 -18.51 3.73
N ILE A 194 7.72 -19.00 3.83
CA ILE A 194 6.91 -18.87 5.03
C ILE A 194 7.56 -19.70 6.14
N TYR A 195 7.96 -19.04 7.21
CA TYR A 195 8.60 -19.65 8.37
C TYR A 195 7.61 -20.02 9.47
N LYS A 196 6.74 -19.07 9.81
CA LYS A 196 5.65 -19.24 10.79
C LYS A 196 4.39 -18.54 10.28
N LYS A 197 3.23 -19.04 10.68
CA LYS A 197 1.95 -18.43 10.33
C LYS A 197 0.94 -18.55 11.46
N ALA A 198 0.13 -17.51 11.61
CA ALA A 198 -1.09 -17.45 12.41
C ALA A 198 -2.18 -16.91 11.47
N GLU A 199 -2.74 -17.81 10.66
CA GLU A 199 -3.71 -17.46 9.62
C GLU A 199 -4.95 -16.83 10.22
N GLU A 200 -5.36 -17.32 11.39
CA GLU A 200 -6.49 -16.83 12.16
C GLU A 200 -6.35 -15.34 12.56
N HIS A 201 -5.12 -14.83 12.61
CA HIS A 201 -4.81 -13.43 12.91
C HIS A 201 -4.20 -12.69 11.71
N ASP A 202 -4.16 -13.32 10.55
CA ASP A 202 -3.57 -12.76 9.34
C ASP A 202 -2.11 -12.31 9.48
N ILE A 203 -1.31 -13.04 10.26
CA ILE A 203 0.12 -12.80 10.48
C ILE A 203 0.95 -13.94 9.93
N CYS A 204 1.81 -13.64 8.97
CA CYS A 204 2.82 -14.54 8.43
C CYS A 204 4.22 -14.00 8.66
N ILE A 205 5.14 -14.87 9.09
CA ILE A 205 6.57 -14.57 9.20
C ILE A 205 7.29 -15.26 8.05
N LEU A 206 7.96 -14.46 7.25
CA LEU A 206 8.81 -14.92 6.15
C LEU A 206 10.25 -15.03 6.63
N LYS A 207 10.95 -16.03 6.15
CA LYS A 207 12.40 -16.20 6.36
C LYS A 207 13.12 -16.12 5.03
N LYS A 208 14.10 -15.21 4.97
CA LYS A 208 14.99 -15.08 3.81
C LYS A 208 15.74 -16.39 3.58
N VAL A 209 15.84 -16.82 2.33
CA VAL A 209 16.66 -17.96 1.91
C VAL A 209 18.13 -17.52 1.92
N GLU A 210 19.00 -18.29 2.60
CA GLU A 210 20.40 -17.88 2.88
C GLU A 210 21.31 -17.91 1.65
N ASP A 211 21.07 -18.81 0.71
CA ASP A 211 21.89 -19.00 -0.49
C ASP A 211 21.55 -18.04 -1.63
N SER A 212 20.82 -16.95 -1.36
CA SER A 212 20.60 -15.94 -2.37
C SER A 212 21.91 -15.18 -2.64
N GLU A 213 22.35 -15.13 -3.90
CA GLU A 213 23.53 -14.37 -4.35
C GLU A 213 23.42 -12.85 -4.04
N PHE A 214 22.27 -12.41 -3.53
CA PHE A 214 21.95 -11.02 -3.26
C PHE A 214 22.29 -10.63 -1.81
N LYS A 215 23.15 -9.63 -1.67
CA LYS A 215 23.49 -9.01 -0.39
C LYS A 215 22.34 -8.14 0.13
N PHE A 216 21.25 -8.78 0.52
CA PHE A 216 20.10 -8.10 1.09
C PHE A 216 20.32 -7.87 2.59
N GLU A 217 20.85 -6.69 2.94
CA GLU A 217 20.96 -6.29 4.35
C GLU A 217 19.62 -5.84 4.89
N MET A 218 19.19 -6.46 5.99
CA MET A 218 17.95 -6.13 6.69
C MET A 218 18.21 -5.39 7.99
N ASN A 219 17.72 -4.16 8.10
CA ASN A 219 17.74 -3.40 9.34
C ASN A 219 16.43 -3.67 10.10
N PRO A 220 16.48 -4.25 11.31
CA PRO A 220 15.28 -4.63 12.03
C PRO A 220 14.62 -3.47 12.75
N VAL A 221 13.30 -3.60 12.98
CA VAL A 221 12.57 -2.76 13.91
C VAL A 221 13.16 -2.90 15.32
N LYS A 222 13.26 -1.79 16.04
CA LYS A 222 13.85 -1.78 17.38
C LYS A 222 12.93 -2.37 18.44
N LYS A 223 11.61 -2.20 18.27
CA LYS A 223 10.63 -2.56 19.29
C LYS A 223 9.25 -2.82 18.69
N LEU A 224 8.58 -3.82 19.23
CA LEU A 224 7.17 -4.09 19.06
C LEU A 224 6.41 -3.59 20.30
N THR A 225 5.47 -2.67 20.09
CA THR A 225 4.67 -2.10 21.19
C THR A 225 3.34 -2.84 21.31
N LYS A 226 3.02 -3.29 22.51
CA LYS A 226 1.75 -3.99 22.79
C LYS A 226 0.56 -3.02 22.73
N ILE A 227 -0.59 -3.54 22.24
CA ILE A 227 -1.82 -2.76 22.10
C ILE A 227 -2.27 -2.10 23.41
N ILE A 228 -2.07 -2.76 24.55
CA ILE A 228 -2.43 -2.24 25.89
C ILE A 228 -1.70 -0.93 26.26
N LYS A 229 -0.60 -0.61 25.58
CA LYS A 229 0.17 0.62 25.78
C LYS A 229 -0.26 1.75 24.86
N LEU A 230 -1.16 1.48 23.92
CA LEU A 230 -1.64 2.45 22.94
C LEU A 230 -2.87 3.18 23.47
N LYS A 231 -3.13 4.37 22.94
CA LYS A 231 -4.27 5.21 23.29
C LYS A 231 -4.92 5.79 22.04
N LYS A 232 -6.24 6.01 22.08
CA LYS A 232 -6.95 6.77 21.03
C LYS A 232 -6.37 8.19 20.92
N GLY A 233 -6.38 8.74 19.72
CA GLY A 233 -5.75 10.02 19.39
C GLY A 233 -4.22 9.98 19.31
N GLN A 234 -3.59 8.85 19.58
CA GLN A 234 -2.15 8.70 19.43
C GLN A 234 -1.76 8.74 17.95
N TYR A 235 -0.75 9.54 17.63
CA TYR A 235 -0.18 9.63 16.29
C TYR A 235 0.35 8.28 15.79
N VAL A 236 0.07 7.97 14.52
CA VAL A 236 0.57 6.80 13.83
C VAL A 236 1.02 7.14 12.42
N ARG A 237 1.92 6.31 11.89
CA ARG A 237 2.41 6.37 10.52
C ARG A 237 2.34 4.99 9.89
N SER A 238 1.65 4.91 8.75
CA SER A 238 1.61 3.74 7.88
C SER A 238 2.66 3.87 6.79
N LEU A 239 3.36 2.78 6.50
CA LEU A 239 4.23 2.65 5.34
C LEU A 239 3.85 1.40 4.54
N GLY A 240 4.12 1.45 3.22
CA GLY A 240 3.83 0.33 2.35
C GLY A 240 4.13 0.64 0.89
N THR A 241 3.61 -0.24 0.03
CA THR A 241 3.75 -0.16 -1.43
C THR A 241 2.38 -0.22 -2.11
N PRO A 242 1.43 0.69 -1.76
CA PRO A 242 0.11 0.69 -2.36
C PRO A 242 0.20 0.88 -3.87
N GLU A 243 -0.58 0.11 -4.63
CA GLU A 243 -0.64 0.22 -6.10
C GLU A 243 0.75 0.20 -6.78
N ASN A 244 1.70 -0.56 -6.21
CA ASN A 244 3.11 -0.61 -6.61
C ASN A 244 3.90 0.69 -6.38
N LEU A 245 3.37 1.62 -5.60
CA LEU A 245 4.04 2.84 -5.23
C LEU A 245 4.98 2.59 -4.05
N GLU A 246 6.25 2.32 -4.36
CA GLU A 246 7.26 2.03 -3.34
C GLU A 246 7.47 3.22 -2.38
N GLY A 247 7.55 2.92 -1.08
CA GLY A 247 7.84 3.92 -0.05
C GLY A 247 6.69 4.90 0.25
N HIS A 248 5.45 4.56 -0.13
CA HIS A 248 4.32 5.39 0.25
C HIS A 248 4.16 5.44 1.77
N THR A 249 4.04 6.64 2.31
CA THR A 249 3.81 6.89 3.73
C THR A 249 2.58 7.76 3.93
N SER A 250 1.74 7.39 4.87
CA SER A 250 0.61 8.20 5.32
C SER A 250 0.62 8.34 6.84
N GLN A 251 -0.10 9.32 7.33
CA GLN A 251 -0.12 9.68 8.75
C GLN A 251 -1.55 9.76 9.23
N GLY A 252 -1.74 9.51 10.53
CA GLY A 252 -3.05 9.60 11.14
C GLY A 252 -2.97 9.41 12.65
N GLU A 253 -4.11 9.07 13.23
CA GLU A 253 -4.29 8.83 14.65
C GLU A 253 -5.05 7.54 14.88
N ILE A 254 -4.83 6.93 16.04
CA ILE A 254 -5.59 5.77 16.48
C ILE A 254 -7.03 6.19 16.79
N GLN A 255 -7.99 5.56 16.14
CA GLN A 255 -9.42 5.81 16.31
C GLN A 255 -10.08 4.78 17.22
N TYR A 256 -9.65 3.51 17.14
CA TYR A 256 -10.17 2.42 17.95
C TYR A 256 -9.09 1.40 18.29
N LEU A 257 -9.19 0.81 19.47
CA LEU A 257 -8.35 -0.28 19.97
C LEU A 257 -9.25 -1.36 20.54
N GLY A 258 -9.14 -2.58 20.05
CA GLY A 258 -9.98 -3.67 20.50
C GLY A 258 -9.73 -4.97 19.74
N THR A 259 -10.77 -5.78 19.60
CA THR A 259 -10.73 -7.03 18.84
C THR A 259 -11.63 -6.96 17.61
N ALA A 260 -11.33 -7.80 16.62
CA ALA A 260 -12.06 -7.85 15.35
C ALA A 260 -13.55 -8.17 15.59
N GLY A 261 -13.88 -9.13 16.45
CA GLY A 261 -15.26 -9.48 16.79
C GLY A 261 -16.03 -8.32 17.40
N LYS A 262 -15.43 -7.59 18.37
CA LYS A 262 -16.09 -6.43 19.00
C LYS A 262 -16.32 -5.27 18.04
N SER A 263 -15.48 -5.12 17.03
CA SER A 263 -15.61 -4.07 16.01
C SER A 263 -16.46 -4.48 14.81
N GLY A 264 -16.84 -5.76 14.70
CA GLY A 264 -17.48 -6.33 13.51
C GLY A 264 -16.56 -6.41 12.28
N ARG A 265 -15.25 -6.45 12.49
CA ARG A 265 -14.20 -6.44 11.45
C ARG A 265 -13.55 -7.81 11.26
N THR A 266 -14.34 -8.87 11.26
CA THR A 266 -13.82 -10.25 11.14
C THR A 266 -13.69 -10.74 9.72
N LYS A 267 -14.25 -10.01 8.72
CA LYS A 267 -14.22 -10.41 7.31
C LYS A 267 -13.88 -9.23 6.41
N TYR A 268 -12.99 -9.47 5.44
CA TYR A 268 -12.68 -8.57 4.33
C TYR A 268 -12.38 -9.36 3.06
N GLY A 269 -13.19 -9.12 2.02
CA GLY A 269 -13.21 -9.99 0.85
C GLY A 269 -13.54 -11.43 1.23
N ASP A 270 -12.71 -12.37 0.76
CA ASP A 270 -12.81 -13.80 1.09
C ASP A 270 -11.98 -14.18 2.33
N TYR A 271 -11.30 -13.24 2.94
CA TYR A 271 -10.44 -13.50 4.09
C TYR A 271 -11.19 -13.26 5.40
N VAL A 272 -11.01 -14.18 6.34
CA VAL A 272 -11.66 -14.14 7.66
C VAL A 272 -10.60 -14.22 8.74
N ILE A 273 -10.69 -13.36 9.74
CA ILE A 273 -9.85 -13.38 10.94
C ILE A 273 -10.67 -13.73 12.18
N ALA A 274 -10.01 -14.26 13.19
CA ALA A 274 -10.65 -14.65 14.45
C ALA A 274 -11.21 -13.44 15.22
N ASP A 275 -12.29 -13.65 15.95
CA ASP A 275 -12.97 -12.62 16.75
C ASP A 275 -12.04 -11.98 17.79
N ASP A 276 -11.11 -12.72 18.35
CA ASP A 276 -10.14 -12.27 19.36
C ASP A 276 -8.91 -11.58 18.76
N THR A 277 -8.81 -11.50 17.43
CA THR A 277 -7.72 -10.78 16.77
C THR A 277 -7.70 -9.32 17.21
N LYS A 278 -6.61 -8.92 17.85
CA LYS A 278 -6.40 -7.53 18.30
C LYS A 278 -6.16 -6.62 17.11
N ILE A 279 -6.95 -5.57 16.99
CA ILE A 279 -6.89 -4.62 15.87
C ILE A 279 -6.75 -3.18 16.35
N ILE A 280 -6.13 -2.38 15.48
CA ILE A 280 -5.94 -0.94 15.63
C ILE A 280 -6.62 -0.27 14.44
N GLU A 281 -7.74 0.44 14.67
CA GLU A 281 -8.35 1.29 13.66
C GLU A 281 -7.68 2.67 13.69
N HIS A 282 -7.35 3.21 12.52
CA HIS A 282 -6.59 4.44 12.39
C HIS A 282 -6.99 5.25 11.16
N SER A 283 -6.71 6.56 11.19
CA SER A 283 -6.99 7.47 10.08
C SER A 283 -5.87 7.55 9.03
N ALA A 284 -4.70 6.93 9.27
CA ALA A 284 -3.65 6.85 8.25
C ALA A 284 -4.15 6.06 7.05
N THR A 285 -4.03 6.63 5.84
CA THR A 285 -4.55 6.04 4.60
C THR A 285 -3.76 4.80 4.21
N ILE A 286 -4.47 3.74 3.85
CA ILE A 286 -3.91 2.53 3.22
C ILE A 286 -4.72 2.17 1.98
N ALA A 287 -4.09 1.48 1.03
CA ALA A 287 -4.72 1.01 -0.21
C ALA A 287 -4.19 -0.37 -0.57
N GLY A 288 -4.70 -0.96 -1.65
CA GLY A 288 -4.22 -2.25 -2.17
C GLY A 288 -2.69 -2.23 -2.34
N GLY A 289 -1.99 -3.23 -1.78
CA GLY A 289 -0.53 -3.27 -1.69
C GLY A 289 0.06 -2.75 -0.36
N SER A 290 -0.68 -2.00 0.45
CA SER A 290 -0.26 -1.63 1.81
C SER A 290 -0.32 -2.81 2.78
N SER A 291 -1.05 -3.88 2.45
CA SER A 291 -1.23 -5.09 3.28
C SER A 291 0.12 -5.67 3.70
N GLY A 292 0.29 -5.93 5.00
CA GLY A 292 1.51 -6.44 5.60
C GLY A 292 2.56 -5.36 5.92
N GLY A 293 2.39 -4.13 5.43
CA GLY A 293 3.24 -3.01 5.75
C GLY A 293 3.09 -2.56 7.20
N PRO A 294 4.13 -1.93 7.78
CA PRO A 294 4.13 -1.53 9.17
C PRO A 294 3.19 -0.34 9.45
N LEU A 295 2.55 -0.39 10.62
CA LEU A 295 2.02 0.76 11.31
C LEU A 295 2.97 1.09 12.48
N PHE A 296 3.52 2.30 12.47
CA PHE A 296 4.46 2.78 13.48
C PHE A 296 3.80 3.81 14.41
N ASP A 297 4.28 3.85 15.66
CA ASP A 297 4.02 4.98 16.57
C ASP A 297 4.93 6.18 16.27
N LYS A 298 4.76 7.28 17.02
CA LYS A 298 5.56 8.51 16.87
C LYS A 298 7.08 8.29 17.08
N ASP A 299 7.46 7.26 17.80
CA ASP A 299 8.85 6.92 18.12
C ASP A 299 9.46 5.91 17.14
N GLY A 300 8.69 5.48 16.14
CA GLY A 300 9.11 4.50 15.13
C GLY A 300 9.09 3.05 15.64
N ASN A 301 8.34 2.77 16.70
CA ASN A 301 8.11 1.40 17.14
C ASN A 301 6.97 0.78 16.33
N LEU A 302 7.10 -0.49 16.00
CA LEU A 302 6.06 -1.25 15.31
C LEU A 302 4.88 -1.50 16.27
N ILE A 303 3.68 -1.09 15.86
CA ILE A 303 2.45 -1.29 16.64
C ILE A 303 1.48 -2.24 15.96
N GLY A 304 1.55 -2.39 14.63
CA GLY A 304 0.68 -3.30 13.87
C GLY A 304 1.14 -3.47 12.43
N LEU A 305 0.45 -4.37 11.70
CA LEU A 305 0.54 -4.54 10.26
C LEU A 305 -0.72 -4.03 9.60
N ASN A 306 -0.59 -3.14 8.61
CA ASN A 306 -1.70 -2.69 7.78
C ASN A 306 -2.35 -3.90 7.13
N THR A 307 -3.63 -4.07 7.31
CA THR A 307 -4.31 -5.29 6.89
C THR A 307 -5.43 -5.00 5.92
N PHE A 308 -6.36 -4.13 6.30
CA PHE A 308 -7.52 -3.82 5.50
C PHE A 308 -7.92 -2.35 5.63
N GLY A 309 -8.33 -1.76 4.52
CA GLY A 309 -8.90 -0.43 4.48
C GLY A 309 -10.01 -0.34 3.44
N ASN A 310 -10.96 0.51 3.70
CA ASN A 310 -11.94 0.96 2.75
C ASN A 310 -12.05 2.49 2.85
N ASP A 311 -12.99 3.08 2.12
CA ASP A 311 -13.19 4.54 2.10
C ASP A 311 -13.52 5.15 3.46
N VAL A 312 -13.87 4.33 4.46
CA VAL A 312 -14.32 4.78 5.78
C VAL A 312 -13.34 4.43 6.89
N TRP A 313 -12.75 3.22 6.85
CA TRP A 313 -11.90 2.71 7.91
C TRP A 313 -10.61 2.13 7.37
N ASN A 314 -9.54 2.33 8.12
CA ASN A 314 -8.31 1.58 7.93
C ASN A 314 -7.98 0.89 9.25
N PHE A 315 -7.58 -0.36 9.20
CA PHE A 315 -7.11 -1.04 10.39
C PHE A 315 -5.89 -1.91 10.13
N SER A 316 -5.15 -2.08 11.20
CA SER A 316 -3.97 -2.92 11.29
C SER A 316 -4.19 -4.00 12.33
N VAL A 317 -3.70 -5.20 12.05
CA VAL A 317 -3.59 -6.24 13.08
C VAL A 317 -2.44 -5.89 14.01
N SER A 318 -2.67 -6.02 15.32
CA SER A 318 -1.70 -5.64 16.35
C SER A 318 -0.40 -6.43 16.27
N ALA A 319 0.73 -5.77 16.52
CA ALA A 319 2.05 -6.39 16.66
C ALA A 319 2.14 -7.40 17.84
N ASP A 320 1.16 -7.45 18.73
CA ASP A 320 1.06 -8.49 19.76
C ASP A 320 1.08 -9.89 19.14
N HIS A 321 0.33 -10.10 18.04
CA HIS A 321 0.25 -11.40 17.35
C HIS A 321 1.57 -11.81 16.70
N ILE A 322 2.38 -10.84 16.22
CA ILE A 322 3.75 -11.12 15.76
C ILE A 322 4.58 -11.69 16.91
N LYS A 323 4.52 -11.04 18.08
CA LYS A 323 5.28 -11.47 19.26
C LYS A 323 4.83 -12.83 19.78
N GLU A 324 3.53 -13.05 19.82
CA GLU A 324 2.93 -14.34 20.22
C GLU A 324 3.38 -15.46 19.28
N LEU A 325 3.38 -15.21 17.96
CA LEU A 325 3.82 -16.18 16.95
C LEU A 325 5.31 -16.49 17.01
N LEU A 326 6.15 -15.50 17.27
CA LEU A 326 7.61 -15.70 17.40
C LEU A 326 7.98 -16.51 18.65
N ASN A 327 7.19 -16.44 19.73
CA ASN A 327 7.44 -17.14 20.98
C ASN A 327 6.92 -18.60 20.98
N LYS A 328 6.09 -18.98 20.02
CA LYS A 328 5.69 -20.37 19.74
C LYS A 328 6.78 -21.12 18.96
#